data_6a9839e5137ab2f3ce8b646cc36f5119
#
_entry.id   6a9839e5137ab2f3ce8b646cc36f5119
#
_cell.length_a   1.000
_cell.length_b   1.000
_cell.length_c   1.000
_cell.angle_alpha   90.00
_cell.angle_beta   90.00
_cell.angle_gamma   90.00
#
_symmetry.space_group_name_H-M   'P 1'
#
loop_
_entity.id
_entity.type
_entity.pdbx_description
1 polymer ?
#
loop_
_entity_poly.entity_id
_entity_poly.type
_entity_poly.pdbx_seq_one_letter_code
_entity_poly.pdbx_strand_id
1 'polypeptide(L)'
;MAGAAQMAASQMPSSSAARRTSAMAAALPAVNMGEGPLVDLPLEVEENLWRVTCISVGNPHCVTIVPEVDSLKLEQIGPGFEHHENFPERINTEFVQVVDATHLKMRVWERGSGETWACGTGTCATVAALTELGVCPAGEDVHVQLRGGELTIRVLPGKQLLMTGAAETVCEGTTEV
;
A
#
# COMPACT_ATOMS: atom_id res chain seq x y z
N MET A 1 23.57 16.36 -11.80
CA MET A 1 22.80 16.75 -10.58
C MET A 1 22.29 15.48 -9.94
N ALA A 2 23.05 14.96 -8.97
CA ALA A 2 22.69 13.74 -8.22
C ALA A 2 22.54 14.19 -6.75
N GLY A 3 21.31 14.24 -6.24
CA GLY A 3 21.11 14.78 -4.90
C GLY A 3 19.75 14.55 -4.24
N ALA A 4 18.95 13.58 -4.65
CA ALA A 4 17.65 13.34 -4.01
C ALA A 4 17.41 11.91 -3.49
N ALA A 5 18.23 10.94 -3.87
CA ALA A 5 17.98 9.53 -3.50
C ALA A 5 18.65 9.07 -2.19
N GLN A 6 19.44 9.91 -1.51
CA GLN A 6 20.29 9.47 -0.40
C GLN A 6 19.78 9.84 0.99
N MET A 7 18.61 10.45 1.13
CA MET A 7 18.10 10.91 2.44
C MET A 7 17.07 9.99 3.12
N ALA A 8 16.55 8.98 2.47
CA ALA A 8 15.55 8.10 3.07
C ALA A 8 16.12 6.88 3.85
N ALA A 9 17.40 6.57 3.69
CA ALA A 9 17.98 5.33 4.24
C ALA A 9 18.72 5.49 5.58
N SER A 10 18.86 6.69 6.16
CA SER A 10 19.78 6.90 7.30
C SER A 10 19.15 7.26 8.64
N GLN A 11 17.81 7.20 8.80
CA GLN A 11 17.17 7.53 10.08
C GLN A 11 16.08 6.55 10.49
N MET A 12 16.43 5.26 10.61
CA MET A 12 15.68 4.37 11.48
C MET A 12 16.39 4.34 12.84
N PRO A 13 15.75 4.73 13.95
CA PRO A 13 16.35 4.61 15.27
C PRO A 13 16.53 3.14 15.61
N SER A 14 17.72 2.78 16.13
CA SER A 14 18.00 1.46 16.67
C SER A 14 16.99 1.11 17.76
N SER A 15 16.62 -0.14 17.88
CA SER A 15 15.58 -0.70 18.76
C SER A 15 15.66 -0.35 20.26
N SER A 16 16.69 0.37 20.70
CA SER A 16 16.86 0.82 22.09
C SER A 16 16.37 2.24 22.38
N ALA A 17 16.09 3.06 21.37
CA ALA A 17 15.62 4.44 21.53
C ALA A 17 14.08 4.56 21.48
N ALA A 18 13.36 3.55 21.03
CA ALA A 18 11.90 3.56 20.86
C ALA A 18 11.09 3.41 22.17
N ARG A 19 11.74 3.29 23.34
CA ARG A 19 11.02 3.05 24.60
C ARG A 19 10.63 4.31 25.39
N ARG A 20 10.73 5.49 24.88
CA ARG A 20 10.33 6.71 25.62
C ARG A 20 9.75 7.78 24.72
N THR A 21 8.63 7.52 24.11
CA THR A 21 7.64 8.55 23.81
C THR A 21 6.29 7.87 23.74
N SER A 22 5.76 7.52 24.92
CA SER A 22 4.33 7.40 25.13
C SER A 22 3.73 8.82 25.06
N ALA A 23 3.82 9.44 23.89
CA ALA A 23 2.97 10.55 23.54
C ALA A 23 1.75 9.88 22.89
N MET A 24 0.62 9.95 23.61
CA MET A 24 -0.72 9.56 23.20
C MET A 24 -0.81 9.54 21.66
N ALA A 25 -0.81 8.34 21.07
CA ALA A 25 -1.37 8.16 19.75
C ALA A 25 -2.83 8.58 19.92
N ALA A 26 -3.17 9.77 19.44
CA ALA A 26 -4.58 10.17 19.37
C ALA A 26 -5.23 9.07 18.54
N ALA A 27 -6.21 8.38 19.15
CA ALA A 27 -6.98 7.36 18.45
C ALA A 27 -7.48 8.01 17.16
N LEU A 28 -7.03 7.50 16.02
CA LEU A 28 -7.54 7.97 14.74
C LEU A 28 -9.05 7.72 14.78
N PRO A 29 -9.91 8.70 14.44
CA PRO A 29 -11.32 8.44 14.29
C PRO A 29 -11.51 7.31 13.30
N ALA A 30 -12.55 6.50 13.46
CA ALA A 30 -12.90 5.46 12.50
C ALA A 30 -12.78 6.02 11.09
N VAL A 31 -11.95 5.37 10.26
CA VAL A 31 -11.53 5.91 8.97
C VAL A 31 -12.75 6.03 8.05
N ASN A 32 -13.27 7.24 7.90
CA ASN A 32 -14.30 7.54 6.91
C ASN A 32 -13.65 7.82 5.56
N MET A 33 -13.57 6.80 4.72
CA MET A 33 -12.95 6.88 3.38
C MET A 33 -13.74 7.74 2.38
N GLY A 34 -14.89 8.30 2.76
CA GLY A 34 -15.71 9.16 1.91
C GLY A 34 -15.18 10.59 1.74
N GLU A 35 -14.23 11.02 2.57
CA GLU A 35 -13.73 12.41 2.60
C GLU A 35 -12.39 12.62 1.88
N GLY A 36 -11.88 11.61 1.18
CA GLY A 36 -10.60 11.64 0.49
C GLY A 36 -9.49 10.84 1.18
N PRO A 37 -8.27 10.83 0.63
CA PRO A 37 -7.17 10.05 1.21
C PRO A 37 -6.72 10.62 2.55
N LEU A 38 -6.43 9.72 3.50
CA LEU A 38 -5.78 10.05 4.77
C LEU A 38 -4.29 9.74 4.62
N VAL A 39 -3.47 10.79 4.54
CA VAL A 39 -2.09 10.70 4.10
C VAL A 39 -1.12 10.68 5.28
N ASP A 40 -0.18 9.73 5.27
CA ASP A 40 0.97 9.63 6.18
C ASP A 40 0.60 9.69 7.67
N LEU A 41 -0.37 8.88 8.07
CA LEU A 41 -0.83 8.80 9.46
C LEU A 41 -0.07 7.74 10.26
N PRO A 42 0.12 7.95 11.57
CA PRO A 42 0.65 6.91 12.44
C PRO A 42 -0.45 5.87 12.74
N LEU A 43 -0.11 4.58 12.63
CA LEU A 43 -0.96 3.47 13.01
C LEU A 43 -0.14 2.50 13.87
N GLU A 44 -0.62 2.15 15.05
CA GLU A 44 0.03 1.18 15.91
C GLU A 44 -0.56 -0.21 15.67
N VAL A 45 0.25 -1.14 15.14
CA VAL A 45 -0.16 -2.52 14.91
C VAL A 45 0.85 -3.44 15.60
N GLU A 46 0.39 -4.31 16.49
CA GLU A 46 1.23 -5.28 17.24
C GLU A 46 2.47 -4.63 17.88
N GLU A 47 2.25 -3.57 18.66
CA GLU A 47 3.30 -2.80 19.38
C GLU A 47 4.32 -2.09 18.45
N ASN A 48 4.10 -2.10 17.13
CA ASN A 48 4.91 -1.39 16.15
C ASN A 48 4.16 -0.18 15.59
N LEU A 49 4.86 0.93 15.47
CA LEU A 49 4.32 2.15 14.87
C LEU A 49 4.61 2.15 13.36
N TRP A 50 3.55 2.15 12.58
CA TRP A 50 3.59 2.21 11.11
C TRP A 50 3.19 3.60 10.62
N ARG A 51 3.66 3.97 9.43
CA ARG A 51 3.17 5.13 8.69
C ARG A 51 2.31 4.64 7.55
N VAL A 52 1.06 5.07 7.52
CA VAL A 52 0.06 4.56 6.55
C VAL A 52 -0.62 5.68 5.80
N THR A 53 -1.00 5.40 4.57
CA THR A 53 -1.88 6.23 3.76
C THR A 53 -3.12 5.42 3.41
N CYS A 54 -4.29 5.87 3.84
CA CYS A 54 -5.54 5.20 3.56
C CYS A 54 -6.26 5.87 2.39
N ILE A 55 -6.66 5.08 1.40
CA ILE A 55 -7.29 5.56 0.17
C ILE A 55 -8.40 4.59 -0.30
N SER A 56 -9.43 5.12 -0.93
CA SER A 56 -10.48 4.32 -1.56
C SER A 56 -10.41 4.42 -3.08
N VAL A 57 -10.43 3.28 -3.74
CA VAL A 57 -10.62 3.15 -5.20
C VAL A 57 -11.90 2.39 -5.53
N GLY A 58 -12.91 2.54 -4.64
CA GLY A 58 -14.18 1.80 -4.65
C GLY A 58 -14.26 0.80 -3.49
N ASN A 59 -13.13 0.42 -2.94
CA ASN A 59 -12.95 -0.35 -1.70
C ASN A 59 -11.79 0.24 -0.90
N PRO A 60 -11.73 0.02 0.44
CA PRO A 60 -10.72 0.65 1.29
C PRO A 60 -9.38 -0.07 1.21
N HIS A 61 -8.30 0.73 1.17
CA HIS A 61 -6.91 0.28 1.15
C HIS A 61 -6.07 1.07 2.14
N CYS A 62 -5.14 0.36 2.80
CA CYS A 62 -4.15 0.90 3.73
C CYS A 62 -2.75 0.62 3.14
N VAL A 63 -2.08 1.66 2.68
CA VAL A 63 -0.76 1.55 2.04
C VAL A 63 0.32 1.95 3.03
N THR A 64 1.33 1.10 3.20
CA THR A 64 2.50 1.36 4.04
C THR A 64 3.80 1.11 3.30
N ILE A 65 4.75 2.06 3.39
CA ILE A 65 6.07 1.92 2.77
C ILE A 65 6.99 1.18 3.74
N VAL A 66 7.66 0.16 3.22
CA VAL A 66 8.60 -0.68 3.97
C VAL A 66 9.97 -0.73 3.28
N PRO A 67 11.07 -0.91 4.03
CA PRO A 67 12.41 -0.97 3.44
C PRO A 67 12.63 -2.20 2.56
N GLU A 68 12.07 -3.36 2.96
CA GLU A 68 12.25 -4.65 2.29
C GLU A 68 10.96 -5.48 2.43
N VAL A 69 10.21 -5.58 1.33
CA VAL A 69 8.89 -6.21 1.35
C VAL A 69 8.97 -7.75 1.44
N ASP A 70 10.02 -8.34 0.87
CA ASP A 70 10.16 -9.80 0.82
C ASP A 70 10.49 -10.41 2.19
N SER A 71 11.04 -9.63 3.12
CA SER A 71 11.37 -10.07 4.48
C SER A 71 10.15 -10.12 5.42
N LEU A 72 9.01 -9.55 5.04
CA LEU A 72 7.84 -9.47 5.90
C LEU A 72 7.14 -10.83 6.04
N LYS A 73 6.68 -11.12 7.26
CA LYS A 73 5.83 -12.28 7.56
C LYS A 73 4.38 -11.80 7.63
N LEU A 74 3.74 -11.69 6.46
CA LEU A 74 2.40 -11.10 6.35
C LEU A 74 1.35 -11.89 7.14
N GLU A 75 1.51 -13.21 7.27
CA GLU A 75 0.62 -14.04 8.07
C GLU A 75 0.61 -13.66 9.57
N GLN A 76 1.67 -12.98 10.03
CA GLN A 76 1.78 -12.52 11.42
C GLN A 76 1.25 -11.11 11.59
N ILE A 77 1.57 -10.19 10.68
CA ILE A 77 1.23 -8.76 10.82
C ILE A 77 -0.07 -8.37 10.12
N GLY A 78 -0.43 -9.06 9.02
CA GLY A 78 -1.60 -8.74 8.20
C GLY A 78 -2.93 -8.75 8.97
N PRO A 79 -3.19 -9.77 9.81
CA PRO A 79 -4.41 -9.78 10.63
C PRO A 79 -4.54 -8.57 11.56
N GLY A 80 -3.42 -8.06 12.09
CA GLY A 80 -3.39 -6.88 12.96
C GLY A 80 -3.83 -5.60 12.22
N PHE A 81 -3.47 -5.47 10.94
CA PHE A 81 -3.98 -4.39 10.09
C PHE A 81 -5.45 -4.60 9.72
N GLU A 82 -5.79 -5.80 9.22
CA GLU A 82 -7.14 -6.10 8.74
C GLU A 82 -8.20 -5.85 9.80
N HIS A 83 -7.92 -6.25 11.06
CA HIS A 83 -8.87 -6.19 12.17
C HIS A 83 -8.62 -5.00 13.12
N HIS A 84 -7.82 -4.03 12.71
CA HIS A 84 -7.51 -2.87 13.55
C HIS A 84 -8.79 -2.07 13.87
N GLU A 85 -8.90 -1.56 15.10
CA GLU A 85 -10.08 -0.83 15.59
C GLU A 85 -10.45 0.39 14.73
N ASN A 86 -9.48 1.03 14.09
CA ASN A 86 -9.69 2.15 13.19
C ASN A 86 -10.36 1.73 11.86
N PHE A 87 -10.44 0.43 11.56
CA PHE A 87 -11.04 -0.10 10.34
C PHE A 87 -12.24 -1.02 10.67
N PRO A 88 -13.39 -0.48 11.12
CA PRO A 88 -14.52 -1.30 11.58
C PRO A 88 -15.09 -2.24 10.51
N GLU A 89 -14.93 -1.90 9.23
CA GLU A 89 -15.32 -2.74 8.09
C GLU A 89 -14.17 -3.57 7.52
N ARG A 90 -13.04 -3.63 8.26
CA ARG A 90 -11.77 -4.20 7.82
C ARG A 90 -11.17 -3.47 6.62
N ILE A 91 -9.92 -3.78 6.29
CA ILE A 91 -9.20 -3.11 5.21
C ILE A 91 -8.28 -4.07 4.47
N ASN A 92 -8.02 -3.81 3.18
CA ASN A 92 -6.89 -4.41 2.46
C ASN A 92 -5.63 -3.61 2.81
N THR A 93 -4.50 -4.28 2.97
CA THR A 93 -3.24 -3.61 3.33
C THR A 93 -2.15 -3.95 2.32
N GLU A 94 -1.57 -2.92 1.73
CA GLU A 94 -0.50 -2.99 0.77
C GLU A 94 0.82 -2.59 1.43
N PHE A 95 1.77 -3.53 1.45
CA PHE A 95 3.14 -3.34 1.91
C PHE A 95 4.02 -3.07 0.69
N VAL A 96 4.67 -1.91 0.66
CA VAL A 96 5.30 -1.39 -0.56
C VAL A 96 6.75 -1.05 -0.32
N GLN A 97 7.64 -1.63 -1.13
CA GLN A 97 9.05 -1.24 -1.23
C GLN A 97 9.22 -0.34 -2.44
N VAL A 98 9.73 0.86 -2.22
CA VAL A 98 10.07 1.79 -3.29
C VAL A 98 11.46 1.46 -3.80
N VAL A 99 11.54 0.97 -5.05
CA VAL A 99 12.82 0.73 -5.74
C VAL A 99 13.33 2.04 -6.32
N ASP A 100 12.47 2.76 -7.02
CA ASP A 100 12.66 4.13 -7.50
C ASP A 100 11.27 4.80 -7.70
N ALA A 101 11.24 6.01 -8.26
CA ALA A 101 9.99 6.78 -8.42
C ALA A 101 8.97 6.10 -9.34
N THR A 102 9.39 5.19 -10.21
CA THR A 102 8.55 4.51 -11.21
C THR A 102 8.54 2.99 -11.08
N HIS A 103 9.31 2.43 -10.13
CA HIS A 103 9.36 0.98 -9.90
C HIS A 103 9.15 0.67 -8.42
N LEU A 104 8.14 -0.16 -8.15
CA LEU A 104 7.72 -0.58 -6.83
C LEU A 104 7.71 -2.11 -6.74
N LYS A 105 7.95 -2.65 -5.54
CA LYS A 105 7.59 -4.03 -5.19
C LYS A 105 6.47 -3.99 -4.17
N MET A 106 5.49 -4.86 -4.30
CA MET A 106 4.32 -4.87 -3.42
C MET A 106 3.91 -6.29 -3.02
N ARG A 107 3.53 -6.44 -1.77
CA ARG A 107 2.76 -7.59 -1.27
C ARG A 107 1.50 -7.07 -0.61
N VAL A 108 0.44 -7.85 -0.65
CA VAL A 108 -0.88 -7.45 -0.17
C VAL A 108 -1.47 -8.48 0.79
N TRP A 109 -2.08 -7.96 1.85
CA TRP A 109 -2.99 -8.72 2.71
C TRP A 109 -4.41 -8.27 2.42
N GLU A 110 -5.20 -9.12 1.77
CA GLU A 110 -6.56 -8.79 1.37
C GLU A 110 -7.58 -9.12 2.47
N ARG A 111 -8.52 -8.23 2.65
CA ARG A 111 -9.64 -8.35 3.56
C ARG A 111 -10.42 -9.64 3.33
N GLY A 112 -10.40 -10.54 4.31
CA GLY A 112 -11.09 -11.82 4.28
C GLY A 112 -10.40 -12.94 3.49
N SER A 113 -9.27 -12.66 2.84
CA SER A 113 -8.55 -13.64 2.00
C SER A 113 -7.12 -13.92 2.45
N GLY A 114 -6.52 -13.00 3.24
CA GLY A 114 -5.13 -13.10 3.61
C GLY A 114 -4.18 -12.65 2.51
N GLU A 115 -2.93 -13.14 2.51
CA GLU A 115 -1.98 -12.79 1.47
C GLU A 115 -2.37 -13.43 0.14
N THR A 116 -2.47 -12.59 -0.91
CA THR A 116 -2.76 -13.01 -2.28
C THR A 116 -1.58 -12.70 -3.21
N TRP A 117 -1.60 -13.28 -4.41
CA TRP A 117 -0.50 -13.12 -5.38
C TRP A 117 -0.58 -11.81 -6.14
N ALA A 118 -1.78 -11.24 -6.29
CA ALA A 118 -2.02 -9.97 -6.95
C ALA A 118 -3.36 -9.38 -6.51
N CYS A 119 -3.41 -8.04 -6.43
CA CYS A 119 -4.63 -7.28 -6.18
C CYS A 119 -4.62 -6.04 -7.08
N GLY A 120 -5.49 -6.01 -8.10
CA GLY A 120 -5.53 -4.90 -9.06
C GLY A 120 -5.92 -3.58 -8.40
N THR A 121 -6.97 -3.58 -7.56
CA THR A 121 -7.39 -2.38 -6.82
C THR A 121 -6.34 -1.93 -5.80
N GLY A 122 -5.68 -2.88 -5.11
CA GLY A 122 -4.58 -2.59 -4.20
C GLY A 122 -3.39 -1.96 -4.92
N THR A 123 -3.05 -2.43 -6.13
CA THR A 123 -1.99 -1.84 -6.95
C THR A 123 -2.35 -0.41 -7.37
N CYS A 124 -3.59 -0.18 -7.80
CA CYS A 124 -4.10 1.16 -8.11
C CYS A 124 -4.05 2.09 -6.89
N ALA A 125 -4.52 1.62 -5.74
CA ALA A 125 -4.50 2.36 -4.48
C ALA A 125 -3.06 2.72 -4.06
N THR A 126 -2.12 1.77 -4.20
CA THR A 126 -0.71 1.97 -3.92
C THR A 126 -0.13 3.13 -4.72
N VAL A 127 -0.25 3.10 -6.04
CA VAL A 127 0.33 4.17 -6.89
C VAL A 127 -0.36 5.50 -6.64
N ALA A 128 -1.68 5.52 -6.43
CA ALA A 128 -2.41 6.73 -6.06
C ALA A 128 -1.91 7.30 -4.71
N ALA A 129 -1.76 6.47 -3.69
CA ALA A 129 -1.25 6.88 -2.38
C ALA A 129 0.19 7.43 -2.46
N LEU A 130 1.07 6.75 -3.20
CA LEU A 130 2.45 7.20 -3.37
C LEU A 130 2.55 8.48 -4.23
N THR A 131 1.61 8.71 -5.12
CA THR A 131 1.51 9.97 -5.87
C THR A 131 1.07 11.11 -4.95
N GLU A 132 0.09 10.90 -4.06
CA GLU A 132 -0.30 11.90 -3.05
C GLU A 132 0.85 12.21 -2.07
N LEU A 133 1.69 11.22 -1.76
CA LEU A 133 2.91 11.40 -0.95
C LEU A 133 4.06 12.09 -1.71
N GLY A 134 3.93 12.31 -3.03
CA GLY A 134 4.99 12.87 -3.86
C GLY A 134 6.16 11.90 -4.13
N VAL A 135 5.97 10.61 -3.92
CA VAL A 135 6.97 9.55 -4.17
C VAL A 135 6.93 9.12 -5.63
N CYS A 136 5.73 8.91 -6.18
CA CYS A 136 5.55 8.55 -7.59
C CYS A 136 5.08 9.76 -8.41
N PRO A 137 5.50 9.87 -9.71
CA PRO A 137 5.05 10.93 -10.60
C PRO A 137 3.60 10.71 -11.05
N ALA A 138 2.83 11.80 -11.16
CA ALA A 138 1.54 11.79 -11.85
C ALA A 138 1.75 11.85 -13.37
N GLY A 139 0.92 11.15 -14.13
CA GLY A 139 0.93 11.16 -15.60
C GLY A 139 1.95 10.22 -16.26
N GLU A 140 2.78 9.55 -15.48
CA GLU A 140 3.76 8.57 -15.95
C GLU A 140 3.37 7.15 -15.58
N ASP A 141 3.94 6.17 -16.27
CA ASP A 141 3.76 4.76 -15.95
C ASP A 141 4.60 4.38 -14.73
N VAL A 142 3.94 3.79 -13.74
CA VAL A 142 4.58 3.21 -12.55
C VAL A 142 4.41 1.69 -12.60
N HIS A 143 5.53 0.98 -12.59
CA HIS A 143 5.63 -0.46 -12.63
C HIS A 143 5.61 -1.05 -11.24
N VAL A 144 4.68 -1.93 -10.97
CA VAL A 144 4.52 -2.56 -9.65
C VAL A 144 4.70 -4.05 -9.79
N GLN A 145 5.81 -4.55 -9.23
CA GLN A 145 6.09 -5.98 -9.15
C GLN A 145 5.31 -6.59 -7.99
N LEU A 146 4.46 -7.55 -8.31
CA LEU A 146 3.70 -8.38 -7.37
C LEU A 146 4.25 -9.82 -7.39
N ARG A 147 3.81 -10.66 -6.45
CA ARG A 147 4.15 -12.09 -6.46
C ARG A 147 3.63 -12.80 -7.72
N GLY A 148 2.48 -12.38 -8.23
CA GLY A 148 1.82 -12.96 -9.42
C GLY A 148 2.25 -12.38 -10.75
N GLY A 149 3.11 -11.35 -10.77
CA GLY A 149 3.54 -10.68 -12.00
C GLY A 149 3.65 -9.18 -11.83
N GLU A 150 3.69 -8.46 -12.94
CA GLU A 150 3.79 -6.99 -12.94
C GLU A 150 2.49 -6.35 -13.44
N LEU A 151 2.12 -5.25 -12.78
CA LEU A 151 1.08 -4.35 -13.25
C LEU A 151 1.67 -2.96 -13.46
N THR A 152 1.19 -2.25 -14.46
CA THR A 152 1.56 -0.86 -14.73
C THR A 152 0.38 0.04 -14.44
N ILE A 153 0.58 1.06 -13.61
CA ILE A 153 -0.45 2.01 -13.22
C ILE A 153 -0.03 3.41 -13.63
N ARG A 154 -0.96 4.19 -14.16
CA ARG A 154 -0.78 5.62 -14.43
C ARG A 154 -1.90 6.42 -13.79
N VAL A 155 -1.53 7.42 -13.01
CA VAL A 155 -2.47 8.39 -12.43
C VAL A 155 -2.72 9.49 -13.45
N LEU A 156 -3.93 9.54 -14.00
CA LEU A 156 -4.33 10.51 -15.01
C LEU A 156 -4.87 11.80 -14.35
N PRO A 157 -4.97 12.91 -15.12
CA PRO A 157 -5.65 14.12 -14.67
C PRO A 157 -7.06 13.81 -14.13
N GLY A 158 -7.45 14.46 -13.05
CA GLY A 158 -8.74 14.19 -12.38
C GLY A 158 -8.73 12.94 -11.51
N LYS A 159 -7.54 12.42 -11.16
CA LYS A 159 -7.34 11.24 -10.30
C LYS A 159 -7.92 9.93 -10.85
N GLN A 160 -8.12 9.85 -12.16
CA GLN A 160 -8.43 8.58 -12.81
C GLN A 160 -7.20 7.68 -12.83
N LEU A 161 -7.42 6.37 -12.69
CA LEU A 161 -6.36 5.38 -12.69
C LEU A 161 -6.48 4.51 -13.93
N LEU A 162 -5.40 4.44 -14.70
CA LEU A 162 -5.25 3.49 -15.81
C LEU A 162 -4.37 2.34 -15.33
N MET A 163 -4.90 1.12 -15.41
CA MET A 163 -4.17 -0.10 -15.08
C MET A 163 -3.94 -0.91 -16.35
N THR A 164 -2.71 -1.36 -16.55
CA THR A 164 -2.30 -2.25 -17.63
C THR A 164 -1.62 -3.49 -17.05
N GLY A 165 -1.97 -4.67 -17.57
CA GLY A 165 -1.37 -5.94 -17.17
C GLY A 165 -1.36 -6.92 -18.33
N ALA A 166 -0.54 -7.97 -18.23
CA ALA A 166 -0.53 -9.08 -19.17
C ALA A 166 -1.82 -9.89 -19.06
N ALA A 167 -2.30 -10.41 -20.18
CA ALA A 167 -3.43 -11.33 -20.26
C ALA A 167 -3.13 -12.42 -21.28
N GLU A 168 -3.39 -13.67 -20.90
CA GLU A 168 -3.23 -14.83 -21.79
C GLU A 168 -4.54 -15.60 -21.87
N THR A 169 -4.89 -16.09 -23.07
CA THR A 169 -6.06 -16.96 -23.26
C THR A 169 -5.75 -18.33 -22.66
N VAL A 170 -6.48 -18.73 -21.63
CA VAL A 170 -6.32 -20.03 -20.98
C VAL A 170 -7.21 -21.08 -21.66
N CYS A 171 -8.44 -20.70 -22.04
CA CYS A 171 -9.35 -21.57 -22.76
C CYS A 171 -10.40 -20.75 -23.53
N GLU A 172 -10.98 -21.36 -24.54
CA GLU A 172 -12.15 -20.85 -25.24
C GLU A 172 -13.28 -21.88 -25.12
N GLY A 173 -14.51 -21.42 -25.01
CA GLY A 173 -15.67 -22.29 -24.88
C GLY A 173 -16.98 -21.57 -25.21
N THR A 174 -18.04 -22.35 -25.39
CA THR A 174 -19.42 -21.87 -25.58
C THR A 174 -20.25 -22.24 -24.37
N THR A 175 -21.17 -21.38 -23.97
CA THR A 175 -22.18 -21.68 -22.96
C THR A 175 -23.56 -21.44 -23.56
N GLU A 176 -24.52 -22.28 -23.19
CA GLU A 176 -25.93 -22.03 -23.49
C GLU A 176 -26.52 -21.25 -22.30
N VAL A 177 -27.22 -20.17 -22.60
CA VAL A 177 -27.85 -19.27 -21.60
C VAL A 177 -29.37 -19.50 -21.67
#